data_abfee28773fa8cc80cea08dfac1690fa
#
_entry.id   abfee28773fa8cc80cea08dfac1690fa
#
_cell.length_a   1.000
_cell.length_b   1.000
_cell.length_c   1.000
_cell.angle_alpha   90.00
_cell.angle_beta   90.00
_cell.angle_gamma   90.00
#
_symmetry.space_group_name_H-M   'P 1'
#
loop_
_entity.id
_entity.type
_entity.pdbx_description
1 polymer ?
#
loop_
_entity_poly.entity_id
_entity_poly.type
_entity_poly.pdbx_seq_one_letter_code
_entity_poly.pdbx_strand_id
1 'polypeptide(L)'
;MYKTTWCPTLKPTGNLGTEGVTHRLIYRHSLSSFTVVGLGCTQQSGYLAEYRIDVTKLEPLVAKPHSPDNRCLARECKDLKLDRVYIGSCTGGKTEDFIAAARVLLASGDKVKVPTFIVPATQKVWMDLYTLPVPGSGGKTCSQIFEQAGCDLPRSPTCGACVGGPLDTYARMNEPQVCLSTTNRNFPGRMGHKEGQIYLASPYTAADSALTGFVTDPREFLH
;
A
#
# COMPACT_ATOMS: atom_id res chain seq x y z
N MET A 1 -6.39 -11.99 11.25
CA MET A 1 -5.43 -11.57 12.30
C MET A 1 -4.21 -11.03 11.57
N TYR A 2 -4.12 -9.72 11.39
CA TYR A 2 -3.02 -9.10 10.64
C TYR A 2 -1.98 -8.58 11.63
N LYS A 3 -0.74 -9.08 11.50
CA LYS A 3 0.41 -8.56 12.25
C LYS A 3 1.19 -7.64 11.32
N THR A 4 1.06 -6.34 11.47
CA THR A 4 2.01 -5.40 10.88
C THR A 4 3.05 -5.04 11.90
N THR A 5 4.29 -5.41 11.63
CA THR A 5 5.44 -5.03 12.46
C THR A 5 5.99 -3.73 11.90
N TRP A 6 5.75 -2.62 12.56
CA TRP A 6 6.45 -1.36 12.29
C TRP A 6 7.47 -1.17 13.39
N CYS A 7 8.75 -1.16 13.03
CA CYS A 7 9.85 -0.86 13.95
C CYS A 7 10.48 0.47 13.53
N PRO A 8 10.20 1.59 14.20
CA PRO A 8 11.05 2.76 14.05
C PRO A 8 12.29 2.55 14.90
N THR A 9 13.44 2.31 14.26
CA THR A 9 14.75 2.39 14.91
C THR A 9 15.04 3.86 15.24
N LEU A 10 14.63 4.30 16.43
CA LEU A 10 15.20 5.49 17.04
C LEU A 10 16.58 5.10 17.58
N LYS A 11 17.62 5.68 16.98
CA LYS A 11 18.97 5.61 17.56
C LYS A 11 18.99 6.49 18.82
N PRO A 12 19.28 6.00 20.00
CA PRO A 12 19.50 6.84 21.17
C PRO A 12 20.84 7.57 21.01
N THR A 13 20.81 8.88 21.05
CA THR A 13 22.00 9.69 21.33
C THR A 13 22.21 9.70 22.85
N GLY A 14 23.14 8.90 23.33
CA GLY A 14 23.51 8.90 24.75
C GLY A 14 23.75 7.47 25.25
N ASN A 15 24.89 7.26 25.90
CA ASN A 15 25.29 6.00 26.56
C ASN A 15 24.27 5.61 27.63
N LEU A 16 23.36 4.72 27.30
CA LEU A 16 22.55 3.95 28.24
C LEU A 16 22.50 2.51 27.78
N GLY A 17 22.72 1.61 28.74
CA GLY A 17 22.96 0.19 28.56
C GLY A 17 22.08 -0.53 27.58
N THR A 18 22.66 -1.54 26.98
CA THR A 18 22.11 -2.41 25.94
C THR A 18 20.95 -3.27 26.43
N GLU A 19 19.76 -2.73 26.51
CA GLU A 19 18.53 -3.53 26.48
C GLU A 19 17.59 -2.93 25.45
N GLY A 20 17.47 -3.61 24.31
CA GLY A 20 16.64 -3.19 23.19
C GLY A 20 15.14 -3.24 23.54
N VAL A 21 14.48 -2.10 23.54
CA VAL A 21 13.03 -2.02 23.69
C VAL A 21 12.38 -2.31 22.35
N THR A 22 11.73 -3.46 22.23
CA THR A 22 10.98 -3.85 21.05
C THR A 22 9.49 -3.51 21.25
N HIS A 23 8.97 -2.56 20.49
CA HIS A 23 7.54 -2.25 20.49
C HIS A 23 6.81 -3.09 19.44
N ARG A 24 5.79 -3.81 19.85
CA ARG A 24 4.95 -4.63 18.97
C ARG A 24 3.52 -4.09 19.00
N LEU A 25 3.08 -3.51 17.87
CA LEU A 25 1.68 -3.11 17.67
C LEU A 25 0.88 -4.30 17.13
N ILE A 26 -0.18 -4.69 17.81
CA ILE A 26 -1.12 -5.71 17.34
C ILE A 26 -2.44 -5.01 17.02
N TYR A 27 -2.87 -5.11 15.76
CA TYR A 27 -4.20 -4.69 15.33
C TYR A 27 -5.17 -5.86 15.41
N ARG A 28 -6.28 -5.68 16.10
CA ARG A 28 -7.39 -6.62 16.09
C ARG A 28 -8.56 -5.96 15.38
N HIS A 29 -9.00 -6.56 14.27
CA HIS A 29 -10.14 -6.08 13.49
C HIS A 29 -11.43 -6.65 14.08
N SER A 30 -12.31 -5.77 14.57
CA SER A 30 -13.74 -6.05 14.64
C SER A 30 -14.46 -4.83 14.06
N LEU A 31 -15.53 -5.08 13.33
CA LEU A 31 -16.27 -4.09 12.54
C LEU A 31 -16.85 -2.90 13.33
N SER A 32 -16.67 -2.81 14.64
CA SER A 32 -17.26 -1.78 15.49
C SER A 32 -16.28 -1.06 16.42
N SER A 33 -15.04 -1.50 16.59
CA SER A 33 -14.03 -0.78 17.36
C SER A 33 -12.63 -1.33 17.11
N PHE A 34 -11.67 -0.43 16.89
CA PHE A 34 -10.26 -0.78 16.86
C PHE A 34 -9.67 -0.58 18.26
N THR A 35 -9.25 -1.65 18.88
CA THR A 35 -8.45 -1.56 20.08
C THR A 35 -7.00 -1.84 19.73
N VAL A 36 -6.13 -0.86 19.88
CA VAL A 36 -4.69 -1.05 19.81
C VAL A 36 -4.25 -1.62 21.15
N VAL A 37 -3.91 -2.90 21.17
CA VAL A 37 -3.30 -3.52 22.35
C VAL A 37 -1.80 -3.46 22.17
N GLY A 38 -1.14 -2.56 22.88
CA GLY A 38 0.31 -2.61 23.05
C GLY A 38 0.66 -3.86 23.86
N LEU A 39 1.42 -4.79 23.27
CA LEU A 39 2.10 -5.82 24.06
C LEU A 39 3.23 -5.11 24.78
N GLY A 40 3.02 -4.81 26.04
CA GLY A 40 4.03 -4.24 26.92
C GLY A 40 5.26 -5.14 26.98
N CYS A 41 6.41 -4.52 26.96
CA CYS A 41 7.59 -5.06 27.62
C CYS A 41 7.23 -5.37 29.06
N THR A 42 7.97 -6.24 29.69
CA THR A 42 7.80 -6.68 31.07
C THR A 42 7.34 -5.56 32.01
N GLN A 43 6.54 -5.87 33.00
CA GLN A 43 5.90 -4.96 33.97
C GLN A 43 6.80 -3.90 34.64
N GLN A 44 8.09 -3.90 34.37
CA GLN A 44 9.11 -3.02 34.97
C GLN A 44 9.72 -2.00 33.98
N SER A 45 9.36 -2.01 32.71
CA SER A 45 9.90 -1.04 31.75
C SER A 45 9.08 0.26 31.76
N GLY A 46 9.70 1.38 32.12
CA GLY A 46 9.15 2.70 31.96
C GLY A 46 9.15 3.13 30.50
N TYR A 47 8.09 3.76 30.02
CA TYR A 47 8.05 4.34 28.67
C TYR A 47 8.58 5.77 28.70
N LEU A 48 9.37 6.15 27.70
CA LEU A 48 9.81 7.53 27.52
C LEU A 48 8.63 8.45 27.16
N ALA A 49 7.68 7.94 26.38
CA ALA A 49 6.46 8.66 26.01
C ALA A 49 5.34 7.67 25.64
N GLU A 50 4.09 8.06 25.91
CA GLU A 50 2.89 7.34 25.50
C GLU A 50 2.08 8.22 24.53
N TYR A 51 1.72 7.65 23.36
CA TYR A 51 0.87 8.32 22.39
C TYR A 51 -0.42 7.53 22.21
N ARG A 52 -1.55 8.18 22.43
CA ARG A 52 -2.89 7.61 22.20
C ARG A 52 -3.47 8.18 20.92
N ILE A 53 -3.71 7.31 19.94
CA ILE A 53 -4.26 7.68 18.64
C ILE A 53 -5.64 7.04 18.51
N ASP A 54 -6.66 7.87 18.33
CA ASP A 54 -8.01 7.40 18.02
C ASP A 54 -8.10 7.00 16.55
N VAL A 55 -8.04 5.69 16.31
CA VAL A 55 -8.04 5.14 14.95
C VAL A 55 -9.40 5.24 14.25
N THR A 56 -10.49 5.53 14.98
CA THR A 56 -11.83 5.71 14.40
C THR A 56 -11.93 7.01 13.61
N LYS A 57 -11.05 7.97 13.87
CA LYS A 57 -10.96 9.27 13.19
C LYS A 57 -9.96 9.29 12.03
N LEU A 58 -9.29 8.16 11.76
CA LEU A 58 -8.36 8.10 10.65
C LEU A 58 -9.13 8.09 9.32
N GLU A 59 -8.64 8.91 8.40
CA GLU A 59 -9.15 8.97 7.03
C GLU A 59 -8.05 8.52 6.04
N PRO A 60 -8.43 8.03 4.86
CA PRO A 60 -7.48 7.67 3.82
C PRO A 60 -6.60 8.86 3.44
N LEU A 61 -5.28 8.62 3.45
CA LEU A 61 -4.27 9.63 3.14
C LEU A 61 -3.58 9.32 1.82
N VAL A 62 -3.19 10.38 1.13
CA VAL A 62 -2.34 10.36 -0.05
C VAL A 62 -1.12 11.25 0.22
N ALA A 63 0.07 10.75 -0.11
CA ALA A 63 1.28 11.56 -0.07
C ALA A 63 1.57 12.12 -1.46
N LYS A 64 1.52 13.44 -1.59
CA LYS A 64 1.81 14.15 -2.84
C LYS A 64 3.31 14.15 -3.19
N PRO A 65 3.69 14.26 -4.47
CA PRO A 65 5.09 14.47 -4.86
C PRO A 65 5.69 15.68 -4.13
N HIS A 66 6.94 15.68 -3.75
CA HIS A 66 7.96 14.67 -3.94
C HIS A 66 8.48 14.17 -2.57
N SER A 67 7.61 14.11 -1.57
CA SER A 67 7.93 13.63 -0.23
C SER A 67 6.74 12.86 0.37
N PRO A 68 6.99 11.75 1.08
CA PRO A 68 5.94 11.06 1.85
C PRO A 68 5.31 11.94 2.94
N ASP A 69 5.98 13.02 3.34
CA ASP A 69 5.48 13.96 4.35
C ASP A 69 4.45 14.96 3.78
N ASN A 70 4.35 15.09 2.45
CA ASN A 70 3.35 15.93 1.79
C ASN A 70 1.97 15.29 1.82
N ARG A 71 1.43 15.06 3.01
CA ARG A 71 0.17 14.34 3.23
C ARG A 71 -1.03 15.23 2.98
N CYS A 72 -2.05 14.65 2.34
CA CYS A 72 -3.39 15.21 2.24
C CYS A 72 -4.42 14.09 2.37
N LEU A 73 -5.67 14.44 2.60
CA LEU A 73 -6.76 13.46 2.56
C LEU A 73 -7.05 13.04 1.11
N ALA A 74 -7.39 11.77 0.89
CA ALA A 74 -7.72 11.27 -0.46
C ALA A 74 -8.84 12.11 -1.10
N ARG A 75 -9.87 12.47 -0.35
CA ARG A 75 -10.98 13.33 -0.79
C ARG A 75 -10.55 14.74 -1.25
N GLU A 76 -9.41 15.25 -0.76
CA GLU A 76 -8.87 16.55 -1.18
C GLU A 76 -8.13 16.46 -2.52
N CYS A 77 -7.82 15.26 -2.97
CA CYS A 77 -7.15 14.99 -4.25
C CYS A 77 -8.09 14.43 -5.33
N LYS A 78 -9.41 14.43 -5.11
CA LYS A 78 -10.42 13.79 -5.99
C LYS A 78 -10.40 14.26 -7.45
N ASP A 79 -9.95 15.47 -7.71
CA ASP A 79 -9.87 16.04 -9.06
C ASP A 79 -8.53 15.71 -9.76
N LEU A 80 -7.62 14.98 -9.09
CA LEU A 80 -6.36 14.57 -9.65
C LEU A 80 -6.56 13.38 -10.60
N LYS A 81 -6.44 13.66 -11.90
CA LYS A 81 -6.45 12.64 -12.94
C LYS A 81 -5.17 11.82 -12.92
N LEU A 82 -5.32 10.51 -13.04
CA LEU A 82 -4.22 9.56 -13.06
C LEU A 82 -3.93 9.09 -14.49
N ASP A 83 -2.66 8.93 -14.81
CA ASP A 83 -2.23 8.28 -16.05
C ASP A 83 -2.00 6.79 -15.83
N ARG A 84 -1.69 6.38 -14.58
CA ARG A 84 -1.47 4.98 -14.22
C ARG A 84 -1.57 4.74 -12.72
N VAL A 85 -1.75 3.46 -12.37
CA VAL A 85 -1.72 2.97 -10.98
C VAL A 85 -0.69 1.85 -10.86
N TYR A 86 0.05 1.84 -9.75
CA TYR A 86 1.05 0.83 -9.42
C TYR A 86 0.72 0.23 -8.05
N ILE A 87 0.30 -1.02 -8.01
CA ILE A 87 0.01 -1.74 -6.77
C ILE A 87 1.08 -2.80 -6.56
N GLY A 88 1.87 -2.64 -5.50
CA GLY A 88 2.90 -3.62 -5.23
C GLY A 88 4.15 -3.09 -4.54
N SER A 89 5.26 -3.68 -4.90
CA SER A 89 6.58 -3.55 -4.29
C SER A 89 6.70 -4.21 -2.90
N CYS A 90 7.83 -3.99 -2.21
CA CYS A 90 8.07 -4.54 -0.88
C CYS A 90 7.22 -3.88 0.24
N THR A 91 6.63 -2.72 -0.01
CA THR A 91 5.85 -1.96 0.98
C THR A 91 4.37 -2.28 0.90
N GLY A 92 3.71 -1.90 -0.19
CA GLY A 92 2.27 -2.13 -0.40
C GLY A 92 2.01 -3.27 -1.39
N GLY A 93 2.80 -4.33 -1.36
CA GLY A 93 2.71 -5.49 -2.24
C GLY A 93 2.98 -6.79 -1.50
N LYS A 94 2.45 -6.94 -0.30
CA LYS A 94 2.36 -8.21 0.41
C LYS A 94 1.08 -8.93 -0.02
N THR A 95 0.97 -10.19 0.28
CA THR A 95 -0.20 -11.01 -0.07
C THR A 95 -1.51 -10.36 0.41
N GLU A 96 -1.52 -9.81 1.63
CA GLU A 96 -2.67 -9.14 2.22
C GLU A 96 -3.05 -7.85 1.48
N ASP A 97 -2.07 -7.09 1.01
CA ASP A 97 -2.27 -5.85 0.24
C ASP A 97 -2.93 -6.15 -1.10
N PHE A 98 -2.52 -7.22 -1.77
CA PHE A 98 -3.16 -7.67 -3.01
C PHE A 98 -4.55 -8.23 -2.79
N ILE A 99 -4.78 -8.97 -1.70
CA ILE A 99 -6.13 -9.42 -1.32
C ILE A 99 -7.03 -8.21 -1.06
N ALA A 100 -6.54 -7.16 -0.40
CA ALA A 100 -7.29 -5.94 -0.16
C ALA A 100 -7.69 -5.25 -1.49
N ALA A 101 -6.74 -5.05 -2.40
CA ALA A 101 -7.00 -4.48 -3.72
C ALA A 101 -7.94 -5.36 -4.56
N ALA A 102 -7.74 -6.68 -4.55
CA ALA A 102 -8.58 -7.62 -5.29
C ALA A 102 -10.05 -7.61 -4.80
N ARG A 103 -10.26 -7.46 -3.49
CA ARG A 103 -11.63 -7.36 -2.93
C ARG A 103 -12.36 -6.11 -3.41
N VAL A 104 -11.69 -4.99 -3.55
CA VAL A 104 -12.26 -3.76 -4.11
C VAL A 104 -12.69 -3.99 -5.55
N LEU A 105 -11.80 -4.52 -6.38
CA LEU A 105 -12.09 -4.78 -7.80
C LEU A 105 -13.19 -5.84 -7.97
N LEU A 106 -13.22 -6.85 -7.10
CA LEU A 106 -14.27 -7.87 -7.10
C LEU A 106 -15.63 -7.28 -6.73
N ALA A 107 -15.68 -6.40 -5.73
CA ALA A 107 -16.92 -5.76 -5.27
C ALA A 107 -17.49 -4.81 -6.32
N SER A 108 -16.65 -4.06 -7.01
CA SER A 108 -17.08 -3.21 -8.13
C SER A 108 -17.58 -4.02 -9.33
N GLY A 109 -16.87 -5.09 -9.70
CA GLY A 109 -17.14 -5.84 -10.93
C GLY A 109 -16.76 -5.11 -12.22
N ASP A 110 -16.28 -3.88 -12.14
CA ASP A 110 -15.89 -3.04 -13.26
C ASP A 110 -14.42 -3.25 -13.67
N LYS A 111 -14.10 -2.78 -14.88
CA LYS A 111 -12.72 -2.73 -15.37
C LYS A 111 -12.03 -1.43 -14.94
N VAL A 112 -10.72 -1.53 -14.73
CA VAL A 112 -9.88 -0.35 -14.48
C VAL A 112 -9.89 0.60 -15.68
N LYS A 113 -9.92 1.90 -15.42
CA LYS A 113 -9.96 2.95 -16.45
C LYS A 113 -8.58 3.47 -16.85
N VAL A 114 -7.57 3.12 -16.09
CA VAL A 114 -6.18 3.52 -16.35
C VAL A 114 -5.26 2.30 -16.26
N PRO A 115 -4.14 2.27 -16.98
CA PRO A 115 -3.14 1.21 -16.88
C PRO A 115 -2.79 0.93 -15.41
N THR A 116 -3.05 -0.28 -14.95
CA THR A 116 -2.88 -0.69 -13.55
C THR A 116 -1.96 -1.88 -13.47
N PHE A 117 -0.80 -1.69 -12.85
CA PHE A 117 0.28 -2.67 -12.77
C PHE A 117 0.28 -3.35 -11.41
N ILE A 118 0.25 -4.67 -11.41
CA ILE A 118 0.37 -5.51 -10.20
C ILE A 118 1.82 -5.98 -10.08
N VAL A 119 2.50 -5.63 -9.00
CA VAL A 119 3.96 -5.82 -8.89
C VAL A 119 4.34 -6.52 -7.59
N PRO A 120 4.21 -7.86 -7.52
CA PRO A 120 4.69 -8.64 -6.37
C PRO A 120 6.22 -8.63 -6.31
N ALA A 121 6.78 -8.29 -5.15
CA ALA A 121 8.22 -8.12 -4.98
C ALA A 121 8.98 -9.43 -4.74
N THR A 122 8.30 -10.48 -4.30
CA THR A 122 8.92 -11.76 -3.91
C THR A 122 8.24 -12.95 -4.58
N GLN A 123 9.00 -14.03 -4.75
CA GLN A 123 8.49 -15.27 -5.32
C GLN A 123 7.27 -15.82 -4.56
N LYS A 124 7.32 -15.78 -3.22
CA LYS A 124 6.21 -16.26 -2.40
C LYS A 124 4.93 -15.47 -2.68
N VAL A 125 5.00 -14.15 -2.65
CA VAL A 125 3.82 -13.29 -2.91
C VAL A 125 3.31 -13.50 -4.32
N TRP A 126 4.21 -13.60 -5.30
CA TRP A 126 3.84 -13.88 -6.68
C TRP A 126 3.08 -15.21 -6.80
N MET A 127 3.54 -16.27 -6.15
CA MET A 127 2.83 -17.55 -6.12
C MET A 127 1.49 -17.45 -5.40
N ASP A 128 1.43 -16.74 -4.27
CA ASP A 128 0.20 -16.52 -3.51
C ASP A 128 -0.91 -15.89 -4.38
N LEU A 129 -0.56 -14.97 -5.30
CA LEU A 129 -1.53 -14.35 -6.22
C LEU A 129 -2.25 -15.37 -7.11
N TYR A 130 -1.57 -16.45 -7.48
CA TYR A 130 -2.10 -17.49 -8.38
C TYR A 130 -2.72 -18.67 -7.65
N THR A 131 -2.40 -18.88 -6.38
CA THR A 131 -2.77 -20.09 -5.65
C THR A 131 -3.74 -19.87 -4.51
N LEU A 132 -3.73 -18.68 -3.86
CA LEU A 132 -4.60 -18.43 -2.73
C LEU A 132 -5.95 -17.84 -3.19
N PRO A 133 -7.08 -18.44 -2.79
CA PRO A 133 -8.38 -17.87 -3.05
C PRO A 133 -8.61 -16.62 -2.21
N VAL A 134 -9.20 -15.60 -2.81
CA VAL A 134 -9.62 -14.37 -2.12
C VAL A 134 -10.89 -14.67 -1.31
N PRO A 135 -10.92 -14.34 -0.01
CA PRO A 135 -12.11 -14.54 0.81
C PRO A 135 -13.35 -13.83 0.23
N GLY A 136 -14.44 -14.59 0.08
CA GLY A 136 -15.70 -14.07 -0.48
C GLY A 136 -15.79 -14.03 -2.01
N SER A 137 -14.76 -14.54 -2.73
CA SER A 137 -14.70 -14.50 -4.19
C SER A 137 -15.32 -15.71 -4.91
N GLY A 138 -15.86 -16.68 -4.17
CA GLY A 138 -16.30 -17.96 -4.78
C GLY A 138 -15.13 -18.81 -5.27
N GLY A 139 -13.96 -18.70 -4.64
CA GLY A 139 -12.77 -19.48 -4.96
C GLY A 139 -11.81 -18.84 -5.97
N LYS A 140 -12.08 -17.63 -6.44
CA LYS A 140 -11.18 -16.92 -7.36
C LYS A 140 -9.91 -16.49 -6.65
N THR A 141 -8.78 -16.55 -7.35
CA THR A 141 -7.48 -16.04 -6.90
C THR A 141 -7.34 -14.55 -7.19
N CYS A 142 -6.34 -13.89 -6.58
CA CYS A 142 -6.03 -12.49 -6.88
C CYS A 142 -5.72 -12.29 -8.37
N SER A 143 -4.93 -13.17 -8.99
CA SER A 143 -4.59 -13.07 -10.41
C SER A 143 -5.82 -13.09 -11.31
N GLN A 144 -6.77 -14.00 -11.06
CA GLN A 144 -8.02 -14.07 -11.83
C GLN A 144 -8.85 -12.80 -11.70
N ILE A 145 -8.93 -12.22 -10.50
CA ILE A 145 -9.67 -10.97 -10.27
C ILE A 145 -8.99 -9.81 -10.97
N PHE A 146 -7.66 -9.68 -10.86
CA PHE A 146 -6.90 -8.63 -11.53
C PHE A 146 -6.99 -8.72 -13.05
N GLU A 147 -6.89 -9.92 -13.63
CA GLU A 147 -7.06 -10.15 -15.07
C GLU A 147 -8.47 -9.77 -15.53
N GLN A 148 -9.51 -10.18 -14.78
CA GLN A 148 -10.90 -9.82 -15.10
C GLN A 148 -11.12 -8.31 -15.05
N ALA A 149 -10.49 -7.62 -14.10
CA ALA A 149 -10.54 -6.16 -13.99
C ALA A 149 -9.68 -5.45 -15.05
N GLY A 150 -8.85 -6.16 -15.81
CA GLY A 150 -7.99 -5.57 -16.85
C GLY A 150 -6.69 -5.00 -16.33
N CYS A 151 -6.22 -5.44 -15.15
CA CYS A 151 -4.89 -5.10 -14.64
C CYS A 151 -3.80 -5.87 -15.39
N ASP A 152 -2.62 -5.27 -15.46
CA ASP A 152 -1.42 -5.90 -16.01
C ASP A 152 -0.69 -6.69 -14.91
N LEU A 153 -0.42 -7.96 -15.19
CA LEU A 153 0.27 -8.87 -14.28
C LEU A 153 1.66 -9.25 -14.80
N PRO A 154 2.67 -9.30 -13.92
CA PRO A 154 4.02 -9.66 -14.32
C PRO A 154 4.17 -11.17 -14.53
N ARG A 155 5.05 -11.55 -15.43
CA ARG A 155 5.45 -12.96 -15.64
C ARG A 155 6.32 -13.52 -14.52
N SER A 156 6.90 -12.65 -13.70
CA SER A 156 7.77 -13.00 -12.56
C SER A 156 7.76 -11.91 -11.52
N PRO A 157 8.11 -12.20 -10.26
CA PRO A 157 8.21 -11.18 -9.22
C PRO A 157 9.29 -10.16 -9.57
N THR A 158 9.02 -8.89 -9.24
CA THR A 158 9.97 -7.80 -9.46
C THR A 158 9.72 -6.65 -8.49
N CYS A 159 10.76 -5.87 -8.23
CA CYS A 159 10.66 -4.59 -7.53
C CYS A 159 11.49 -3.50 -8.24
N GLY A 160 11.98 -3.78 -9.44
CA GLY A 160 12.91 -2.91 -10.17
C GLY A 160 12.32 -1.55 -10.52
N ALA A 161 11.07 -1.48 -10.93
CA ALA A 161 10.41 -0.22 -11.27
C ALA A 161 10.32 0.75 -10.08
N CYS A 162 10.13 0.23 -8.86
CA CYS A 162 10.08 1.01 -7.62
C CYS A 162 11.41 1.75 -7.31
N VAL A 163 12.51 1.33 -7.91
CA VAL A 163 13.84 1.96 -7.74
C VAL A 163 14.36 2.58 -9.04
N GLY A 164 13.51 2.71 -10.05
CA GLY A 164 13.88 3.32 -11.33
C GLY A 164 14.88 2.48 -12.14
N GLY A 165 14.71 1.15 -12.12
CA GLY A 165 15.57 0.21 -12.85
C GLY A 165 15.72 0.51 -14.35
N PRO A 166 16.35 -0.36 -15.15
CA PRO A 166 16.52 -0.17 -16.60
C PRO A 166 15.22 0.13 -17.35
N LEU A 167 15.30 0.72 -18.52
CA LEU A 167 14.14 1.21 -19.30
C LEU A 167 13.10 0.13 -19.61
N ASP A 168 13.54 -1.11 -19.76
CA ASP A 168 12.71 -2.30 -20.03
C ASP A 168 12.14 -2.97 -18.77
N THR A 169 12.38 -2.39 -17.60
CA THR A 169 11.83 -2.92 -16.34
C THR A 169 10.31 -2.83 -16.33
N TYR A 170 9.65 -3.96 -16.05
CA TYR A 170 8.20 -4.04 -15.93
C TYR A 170 7.65 -2.94 -14.99
N ALA A 171 6.60 -2.25 -15.43
CA ALA A 171 5.92 -1.17 -14.72
C ALA A 171 6.78 0.08 -14.41
N ARG A 172 7.96 0.25 -15.02
CA ARG A 172 8.76 1.47 -14.93
C ARG A 172 8.04 2.66 -15.59
N MET A 173 8.23 3.85 -15.05
CA MET A 173 7.77 5.09 -15.68
C MET A 173 8.83 5.61 -16.64
N ASN A 174 8.57 5.52 -17.95
CA ASN A 174 9.49 5.96 -19.00
C ASN A 174 9.16 7.37 -19.52
N GLU A 175 8.00 7.91 -19.12
CA GLU A 175 7.47 9.20 -19.55
C GLU A 175 7.02 10.02 -18.33
N PRO A 176 6.83 11.35 -18.46
CA PRO A 176 6.27 12.16 -17.40
C PRO A 176 4.78 11.84 -17.22
N GLN A 177 4.47 11.04 -16.24
CA GLN A 177 3.14 10.55 -15.92
C GLN A 177 2.77 10.84 -14.46
N VAL A 178 1.47 10.96 -14.18
CA VAL A 178 0.90 10.98 -12.85
C VAL A 178 0.58 9.56 -12.43
N CYS A 179 1.29 9.05 -11.44
CA CYS A 179 1.17 7.69 -10.94
C CYS A 179 0.69 7.67 -9.49
N LEU A 180 -0.38 6.93 -9.21
CA LEU A 180 -0.74 6.57 -7.84
C LEU A 180 -0.10 5.22 -7.50
N SER A 181 0.66 5.15 -6.41
CA SER A 181 1.51 4.02 -6.10
C SER A 181 1.41 3.59 -4.65
N THR A 182 1.50 2.29 -4.41
CA THR A 182 1.58 1.74 -3.04
C THR A 182 3.01 1.55 -2.55
N THR A 183 3.99 2.16 -3.22
CA THR A 183 5.40 2.17 -2.81
C THR A 183 5.63 3.10 -1.60
N ASN A 184 6.89 3.27 -1.18
CA ASN A 184 7.21 4.00 0.05
C ASN A 184 7.97 5.31 -0.15
N ARG A 185 8.31 5.67 -1.38
CA ARG A 185 9.06 6.90 -1.72
C ARG A 185 8.58 7.45 -3.05
N ASN A 186 8.62 8.77 -3.19
CA ASN A 186 8.09 9.49 -4.34
C ASN A 186 8.94 10.71 -4.75
N PHE A 187 10.24 10.70 -4.43
CA PHE A 187 11.16 11.73 -4.91
C PHE A 187 11.33 11.68 -6.44
N PRO A 188 11.78 12.75 -7.11
CA PRO A 188 11.96 12.80 -8.55
C PRO A 188 12.83 11.66 -9.08
N GLY A 189 12.37 10.96 -10.09
CA GLY A 189 13.08 9.82 -10.70
C GLY A 189 12.94 8.50 -9.95
N ARG A 190 12.25 8.46 -8.81
CA ARG A 190 12.12 7.24 -7.98
C ARG A 190 11.61 6.03 -8.77
N MET A 191 10.65 6.20 -9.67
CA MET A 191 10.10 5.12 -10.49
C MET A 191 10.54 5.20 -11.97
N GLY A 192 11.56 5.98 -12.27
CA GLY A 192 12.16 6.10 -13.59
C GLY A 192 12.25 7.53 -14.10
N HIS A 193 11.21 8.09 -14.70
CA HIS A 193 11.25 9.43 -15.26
C HIS A 193 11.32 10.51 -14.16
N LYS A 194 12.23 11.50 -14.34
CA LYS A 194 12.47 12.53 -13.32
C LYS A 194 11.30 13.50 -13.13
N GLU A 195 10.54 13.76 -14.20
CA GLU A 195 9.36 14.62 -14.18
C GLU A 195 8.07 13.87 -13.83
N GLY A 196 8.16 12.55 -13.60
CA GLY A 196 7.03 11.75 -13.15
C GLY A 196 6.55 12.18 -11.77
N GLN A 197 5.25 12.31 -11.62
CA GLN A 197 4.60 12.67 -10.37
C GLN A 197 4.05 11.43 -9.69
N ILE A 198 4.67 11.01 -8.59
CA ILE A 198 4.30 9.82 -7.85
C ILE A 198 3.53 10.23 -6.60
N TYR A 199 2.30 9.81 -6.51
CA TYR A 199 1.46 9.93 -5.31
C TYR A 199 1.46 8.59 -4.58
N LEU A 200 1.60 8.59 -3.25
CA LEU A 200 1.60 7.36 -2.46
C LEU A 200 0.25 7.19 -1.76
N ALA A 201 -0.30 5.98 -1.83
CA ALA A 201 -1.57 5.66 -1.20
C ALA A 201 -1.62 4.20 -0.73
N SER A 202 -2.68 3.86 -0.01
CA SER A 202 -2.98 2.48 0.39
C SER A 202 -3.42 1.63 -0.80
N PRO A 203 -3.32 0.29 -0.73
CA PRO A 203 -3.85 -0.61 -1.75
C PRO A 203 -5.34 -0.42 -2.03
N TYR A 204 -6.15 -0.10 -1.02
CA TYR A 204 -7.57 0.23 -1.16
C TYR A 204 -7.76 1.47 -2.04
N THR A 205 -7.13 2.59 -1.64
CA THR A 205 -7.17 3.85 -2.40
C THR A 205 -6.67 3.67 -3.82
N ALA A 206 -5.61 2.88 -4.02
CA ALA A 206 -5.05 2.63 -5.34
C ALA A 206 -6.01 1.83 -6.24
N ALA A 207 -6.68 0.80 -5.70
CA ALA A 207 -7.64 -0.01 -6.45
C ALA A 207 -8.88 0.80 -6.86
N ASP A 208 -9.47 1.56 -5.93
CA ASP A 208 -10.62 2.44 -6.25
C ASP A 208 -10.25 3.52 -7.27
N SER A 209 -9.07 4.11 -7.11
CA SER A 209 -8.57 5.12 -8.06
C SER A 209 -8.31 4.54 -9.46
N ALA A 210 -7.94 3.26 -9.55
CA ALA A 210 -7.81 2.58 -10.84
C ALA A 210 -9.18 2.44 -11.56
N LEU A 211 -10.25 2.21 -10.81
CA LEU A 211 -11.62 2.10 -11.35
C LEU A 211 -12.17 3.44 -11.84
N THR A 212 -11.82 4.54 -11.18
CA THR A 212 -12.34 5.87 -11.52
C THR A 212 -11.46 6.62 -12.51
N GLY A 213 -10.15 6.39 -12.48
CA GLY A 213 -9.13 7.17 -13.20
C GLY A 213 -8.70 8.45 -12.49
N PHE A 214 -9.22 8.66 -11.28
CA PHE A 214 -8.91 9.80 -10.40
C PHE A 214 -8.58 9.30 -9.00
N VAL A 215 -7.91 10.12 -8.19
CA VAL A 215 -7.73 9.79 -6.77
C VAL A 215 -9.10 9.70 -6.10
N THR A 216 -9.39 8.54 -5.53
CA THR A 216 -10.71 8.23 -4.95
C THR A 216 -10.57 7.80 -3.50
N ASP A 217 -11.47 8.28 -2.65
CA ASP A 217 -11.56 7.81 -1.26
C ASP A 217 -12.21 6.41 -1.25
N PRO A 218 -11.52 5.37 -0.76
CA PRO A 218 -12.05 4.00 -0.82
C PRO A 218 -13.33 3.79 -0.01
N ARG A 219 -13.68 4.70 0.88
CA ARG A 219 -14.93 4.65 1.63
C ARG A 219 -16.17 4.92 0.78
N GLU A 220 -15.99 5.48 -0.42
CA GLU A 220 -17.08 5.70 -1.37
C GLU A 220 -17.59 4.39 -1.99
N PHE A 221 -16.77 3.35 -2.03
CA PHE A 221 -17.07 2.05 -2.64
C PHE A 221 -17.12 0.87 -1.64
N LEU A 222 -16.59 1.04 -0.43
CA LEU A 222 -16.63 0.03 0.63
C LEU A 222 -17.91 0.20 1.45
N HIS A 223 -19.00 -0.39 1.00
CA HIS A 223 -20.28 -0.48 1.74
C HIS A 223 -20.45 -1.83 2.42
#